data_bdcd0c90beb0b13d45745c3af987ecf0
#
_entry.id   bdcd0c90beb0b13d45745c3af987ecf0
#
_cell.length_a   1.000
_cell.length_b   1.000
_cell.length_c   1.000
_cell.angle_alpha   90.00
_cell.angle_beta   90.00
_cell.angle_gamma   90.00
#
_symmetry.space_group_name_H-M   'P 1'
#
loop_
_entity.id
_entity.type
_entity.pdbx_description
1 polymer ?
#
loop_
_entity_poly.entity_id
_entity_poly.type
_entity_poly.pdbx_seq_one_letter_code
_entity_poly.pdbx_strand_id
1 'polypeptide(L)'
;DELLNKLPEKPWLRKYAPVESKKNLIFQLFWQRFTLSKALRKMRCNILLNLDAGTVNNFSPSVTMSRDMLSYEPGEMERYKYSLAWLRLFVIKYVQAWSLKRATCSVFLTKYASEIIQKFTGPLDKFCYIPHGVGTNFHEESSVKKFPQSVNDPIKCIYVSNIAPYKHQKNVIRALKRLRKK
;
A
#
# COMPACT_ATOMS: atom_id res chain seq x y z
N ASP A 1 18.78 -6.40 -2.08
CA ASP A 1 20.02 -5.65 -1.84
C ASP A 1 20.21 -4.47 -2.79
N GLU A 2 19.73 -4.53 -4.03
CA GLU A 2 19.86 -3.42 -5.00
C GLU A 2 19.28 -2.09 -4.49
N LEU A 3 18.12 -2.12 -3.81
CA LEU A 3 17.52 -0.93 -3.20
C LEU A 3 18.38 -0.37 -2.05
N LEU A 4 18.94 -1.24 -1.23
CA LEU A 4 19.80 -0.79 -0.13
C LEU A 4 21.10 -0.15 -0.64
N ASN A 5 21.62 -0.63 -1.76
CA ASN A 5 22.82 -0.06 -2.37
C ASN A 5 22.58 1.35 -2.94
N LYS A 6 21.35 1.67 -3.32
CA LYS A 6 20.95 3.02 -3.80
C LYS A 6 20.78 4.04 -2.68
N LEU A 7 20.69 3.59 -1.42
CA LEU A 7 20.58 4.50 -0.30
C LEU A 7 21.91 5.16 0.00
N PRO A 8 21.93 6.47 0.32
CA PRO A 8 23.17 7.17 0.67
C PRO A 8 23.79 6.60 1.97
N GLU A 9 25.09 6.64 2.07
CA GLU A 9 25.79 6.35 3.32
C GLU A 9 25.65 7.57 4.26
N LYS A 10 25.05 7.34 5.43
CA LYS A 10 24.86 8.36 6.46
C LYS A 10 25.19 7.79 7.84
N PRO A 11 25.82 8.57 8.75
CA PRO A 11 26.20 8.07 10.08
C PRO A 11 25.02 7.53 10.91
N TRP A 12 23.83 8.08 10.69
CA TRP A 12 22.60 7.70 11.38
C TRP A 12 21.83 6.57 10.69
N LEU A 13 22.22 6.14 9.46
CA LEU A 13 21.52 5.14 8.66
C LEU A 13 22.29 3.82 8.65
N ARG A 14 21.71 2.79 9.27
CA ARG A 14 22.24 1.42 9.19
C ARG A 14 21.42 0.61 8.20
N LYS A 15 22.09 0.09 7.17
CA LYS A 15 21.48 -0.83 6.21
C LYS A 15 21.53 -2.25 6.77
N TYR A 16 20.38 -2.90 6.85
CA TYR A 16 20.28 -4.27 7.34
C TYR A 16 19.47 -5.12 6.38
N ALA A 17 20.11 -6.13 5.79
CA ALA A 17 19.49 -7.09 4.88
C ALA A 17 19.68 -8.51 5.43
N PRO A 18 18.71 -9.01 6.20
CA PRO A 18 18.79 -10.37 6.71
C PRO A 18 18.73 -11.39 5.56
N VAL A 19 19.50 -12.48 5.68
CA VAL A 19 19.53 -13.55 4.67
C VAL A 19 18.12 -14.14 4.46
N GLU A 20 17.30 -14.14 5.49
CA GLU A 20 15.93 -14.63 5.47
C GLU A 20 15.02 -13.83 4.52
N SER A 21 15.34 -12.56 4.27
CA SER A 21 14.57 -11.74 3.31
C SER A 21 14.68 -12.24 1.86
N LYS A 22 15.68 -13.09 1.56
CA LYS A 22 15.90 -13.70 0.24
C LYS A 22 15.25 -15.08 0.11
N LYS A 23 14.71 -15.64 1.20
CA LYS A 23 14.06 -16.95 1.21
C LYS A 23 12.61 -16.84 0.72
N ASN A 24 11.94 -17.98 0.58
CA ASN A 24 10.53 -18.01 0.21
C ASN A 24 9.64 -17.36 1.29
N LEU A 25 8.41 -17.03 0.92
CA LEU A 25 7.46 -16.30 1.77
C LEU A 25 7.24 -16.95 3.15
N ILE A 26 7.18 -18.28 3.21
CA ILE A 26 6.91 -18.99 4.47
C ILE A 26 8.06 -18.75 5.46
N PHE A 27 9.30 -18.87 5.02
CA PHE A 27 10.46 -18.58 5.87
C PHE A 27 10.57 -17.11 6.26
N GLN A 28 10.21 -16.20 5.36
CA GLN A 28 10.15 -14.76 5.67
C GLN A 28 9.13 -14.48 6.78
N LEU A 29 7.91 -15.04 6.69
CA LEU A 29 6.86 -14.88 7.70
C LEU A 29 7.27 -15.49 9.04
N PHE A 30 7.87 -16.70 9.01
CA PHE A 30 8.38 -17.34 10.22
C PHE A 30 9.45 -16.49 10.90
N TRP A 31 10.41 -16.00 10.13
CA TRP A 31 11.46 -15.11 10.64
C TRP A 31 10.88 -13.80 11.20
N GLN A 32 9.95 -13.15 10.49
CA GLN A 32 9.27 -11.96 10.99
C GLN A 32 8.56 -12.22 12.31
N ARG A 33 7.90 -13.37 12.44
CA ARG A 33 7.12 -13.71 13.64
C ARG A 33 7.96 -14.00 14.86
N PHE A 34 9.07 -14.71 14.70
CA PHE A 34 9.82 -15.28 15.82
C PHE A 34 11.20 -14.65 16.04
N THR A 35 11.84 -14.15 14.99
CA THR A 35 13.24 -13.71 15.06
C THR A 35 13.40 -12.20 14.95
N LEU A 36 12.59 -11.52 14.12
CA LEU A 36 12.74 -10.10 13.83
C LEU A 36 12.74 -9.24 15.10
N SER A 37 11.80 -9.47 16.00
CA SER A 37 11.71 -8.68 17.24
C SER A 37 12.96 -8.83 18.12
N LYS A 38 13.58 -10.00 18.15
CA LYS A 38 14.83 -10.23 18.90
C LYS A 38 15.99 -9.50 18.21
N ALA A 39 16.07 -9.56 16.89
CA ALA A 39 17.09 -8.85 16.12
C ALA A 39 17.00 -7.34 16.30
N LEU A 40 15.80 -6.76 16.24
CA LEU A 40 15.57 -5.34 16.46
C LEU A 40 15.94 -4.88 17.88
N ARG A 41 15.61 -5.67 18.91
CA ARG A 41 16.02 -5.40 20.30
C ARG A 41 17.55 -5.45 20.47
N LYS A 42 18.22 -6.42 19.84
CA LYS A 42 19.68 -6.49 19.83
C LYS A 42 20.31 -5.27 19.16
N MET A 43 19.68 -4.73 18.13
CA MET A 43 20.09 -3.48 17.46
C MET A 43 19.68 -2.22 18.23
N ARG A 44 19.06 -2.35 19.41
CA ARG A 44 18.58 -1.25 20.27
C ARG A 44 17.54 -0.35 19.56
N CYS A 45 16.68 -0.94 18.70
CA CYS A 45 15.58 -0.21 18.10
C CYS A 45 14.52 0.10 19.17
N ASN A 46 14.09 1.35 19.25
CA ASN A 46 13.06 1.80 20.20
C ASN A 46 11.66 1.73 19.62
N ILE A 47 11.52 1.81 18.30
CA ILE A 47 10.25 1.77 17.59
C ILE A 47 10.43 1.07 16.24
N LEU A 48 9.40 0.39 15.77
CA LEU A 48 9.37 -0.23 14.44
C LEU A 48 8.34 0.47 13.57
N LEU A 49 8.75 0.96 12.40
CA LEU A 49 7.85 1.45 11.36
C LEU A 49 7.66 0.36 10.30
N ASN A 50 6.45 -0.20 10.24
CA ASN A 50 6.04 -1.10 9.17
C ASN A 50 5.41 -0.27 8.04
N LEU A 51 6.06 -0.23 6.89
CA LEU A 51 5.56 0.49 5.71
C LEU A 51 4.43 -0.26 4.97
N ASP A 52 4.07 -1.45 5.44
CA ASP A 52 2.95 -2.25 4.94
C ASP A 52 2.32 -3.03 6.09
N ALA A 53 1.00 -3.15 6.07
CA ALA A 53 0.25 -3.89 7.08
C ALA A 53 0.34 -5.42 6.90
N GLY A 54 0.88 -5.91 5.80
CA GLY A 54 1.11 -7.35 5.53
C GLY A 54 2.26 -7.95 6.34
N THR A 55 2.39 -7.59 7.62
CA THR A 55 3.45 -8.05 8.52
C THR A 55 2.90 -8.89 9.67
N VAL A 56 3.68 -9.89 10.08
CA VAL A 56 3.33 -10.79 11.21
C VAL A 56 4.24 -10.60 12.42
N ASN A 57 5.09 -9.57 12.43
CA ASN A 57 5.96 -9.30 13.56
C ASN A 57 5.18 -8.86 14.82
N ASN A 58 5.78 -9.00 15.99
CA ASN A 58 5.22 -8.60 17.29
C ASN A 58 6.14 -7.64 18.06
N PHE A 59 6.94 -6.87 17.34
CA PHE A 59 7.73 -5.80 17.97
C PHE A 59 6.79 -4.68 18.43
N SER A 60 7.02 -4.21 19.66
CA SER A 60 6.30 -3.07 20.23
C SER A 60 7.30 -2.17 20.95
N PRO A 61 7.15 -0.84 20.86
CA PRO A 61 6.10 -0.12 20.10
C PRO A 61 6.30 -0.17 18.60
N SER A 62 5.19 -0.18 17.84
CA SER A 62 5.23 -0.18 16.38
C SER A 62 4.20 0.76 15.77
N VAL A 63 4.56 1.36 14.64
CA VAL A 63 3.67 2.11 13.76
C VAL A 63 3.47 1.29 12.49
N THR A 64 2.24 1.06 12.09
CA THR A 64 1.93 0.24 10.91
C THR A 64 1.11 1.05 9.91
N MET A 65 1.60 1.14 8.67
CA MET A 65 0.94 1.85 7.59
C MET A 65 0.11 0.90 6.74
N SER A 66 -1.14 1.27 6.48
CA SER A 66 -2.01 0.60 5.52
C SER A 66 -1.86 1.27 4.15
N ARG A 67 -1.25 0.57 3.19
CA ARG A 67 -1.01 1.05 1.82
C ARG A 67 -1.90 0.41 0.78
N ASP A 68 -2.44 -0.76 1.08
CA ASP A 68 -3.30 -1.52 0.20
C ASP A 68 -4.62 -1.85 0.91
N MET A 69 -5.72 -1.60 0.21
CA MET A 69 -7.06 -1.88 0.70
C MET A 69 -7.86 -2.81 -0.22
N LEU A 70 -7.22 -3.40 -1.25
CA LEU A 70 -7.90 -4.20 -2.26
C LEU A 70 -8.75 -5.34 -1.65
N SER A 71 -8.24 -5.97 -0.59
CA SER A 71 -8.94 -7.04 0.12
C SER A 71 -10.14 -6.57 0.95
N TYR A 72 -10.27 -5.28 1.20
CA TYR A 72 -11.36 -4.67 1.97
C TYR A 72 -12.39 -3.98 1.07
N GLU A 73 -12.01 -3.62 -0.15
CA GLU A 73 -12.88 -2.91 -1.08
C GLU A 73 -14.11 -3.76 -1.43
N PRO A 74 -15.32 -3.21 -1.22
CA PRO A 74 -16.56 -3.94 -1.50
C PRO A 74 -16.64 -4.43 -2.95
N GLY A 75 -16.94 -5.71 -3.14
CA GLY A 75 -17.09 -6.33 -4.47
C GLY A 75 -15.79 -6.71 -5.18
N GLU A 76 -14.62 -6.19 -4.75
CA GLU A 76 -13.36 -6.49 -5.46
C GLU A 76 -12.89 -7.93 -5.25
N MET A 77 -13.02 -8.48 -4.06
CA MET A 77 -12.69 -9.89 -3.82
C MET A 77 -13.55 -10.86 -4.63
N GLU A 78 -14.78 -10.48 -4.96
CA GLU A 78 -15.69 -11.31 -5.76
C GLU A 78 -15.18 -11.56 -7.18
N ARG A 79 -14.38 -10.65 -7.73
CA ARG A 79 -13.75 -10.78 -9.05
C ARG A 79 -12.74 -11.93 -9.11
N TYR A 80 -12.22 -12.33 -7.97
CA TYR A 80 -11.19 -13.36 -7.82
C TYR A 80 -11.74 -14.68 -7.27
N LYS A 81 -13.08 -14.81 -7.09
CA LYS A 81 -13.71 -16.02 -6.56
C LYS A 81 -13.15 -17.30 -7.19
N TYR A 82 -12.98 -18.33 -6.38
CA TYR A 82 -12.48 -19.65 -6.77
C TYR A 82 -11.05 -19.68 -7.35
N SER A 83 -10.24 -18.64 -7.10
CA SER A 83 -8.85 -18.58 -7.52
C SER A 83 -7.86 -18.55 -6.35
N LEU A 84 -6.61 -18.92 -6.61
CA LEU A 84 -5.52 -18.74 -5.63
C LEU A 84 -5.33 -17.27 -5.23
N ALA A 85 -5.65 -16.34 -6.14
CA ALA A 85 -5.62 -14.90 -5.85
C ALA A 85 -6.66 -14.53 -4.80
N TRP A 86 -7.86 -15.11 -4.85
CA TRP A 86 -8.89 -14.91 -3.82
C TRP A 86 -8.42 -15.41 -2.45
N LEU A 87 -7.87 -16.63 -2.39
CA LEU A 87 -7.34 -17.19 -1.14
C LEU A 87 -6.21 -16.31 -0.57
N ARG A 88 -5.31 -15.85 -1.41
CA ARG A 88 -4.24 -14.93 -1.01
C ARG A 88 -4.80 -13.62 -0.44
N LEU A 89 -5.76 -12.99 -1.11
CA LEU A 89 -6.40 -11.76 -0.64
C LEU A 89 -7.13 -11.98 0.69
N PHE A 90 -7.80 -13.12 0.82
CA PHE A 90 -8.46 -13.50 2.07
C PHE A 90 -7.47 -13.58 3.23
N VAL A 91 -6.36 -14.31 3.07
CA VAL A 91 -5.33 -14.43 4.10
C VAL A 91 -4.71 -13.06 4.41
N ILE A 92 -4.35 -12.29 3.38
CA ILE A 92 -3.76 -10.94 3.55
C ILE A 92 -4.71 -10.03 4.34
N LYS A 93 -6.01 -10.06 4.06
CA LYS A 93 -7.02 -9.28 4.79
C LYS A 93 -6.93 -9.49 6.30
N TYR A 94 -6.87 -10.74 6.75
CA TYR A 94 -6.77 -11.06 8.18
C TYR A 94 -5.40 -10.72 8.77
N VAL A 95 -4.33 -10.95 8.04
CA VAL A 95 -2.97 -10.57 8.46
C VAL A 95 -2.86 -9.06 8.64
N GLN A 96 -3.36 -8.28 7.69
CA GLN A 96 -3.37 -6.82 7.77
C GLN A 96 -4.22 -6.32 8.93
N ALA A 97 -5.44 -6.88 9.10
CA ALA A 97 -6.32 -6.52 10.22
C ALA A 97 -5.65 -6.80 11.57
N TRP A 98 -5.02 -7.96 11.70
CA TRP A 98 -4.28 -8.33 12.91
C TRP A 98 -3.10 -7.38 13.17
N SER A 99 -2.32 -7.06 12.14
CA SER A 99 -1.17 -6.17 12.24
C SER A 99 -1.58 -4.75 12.65
N LEU A 100 -2.65 -4.20 12.04
CA LEU A 100 -3.18 -2.88 12.38
C LEU A 100 -3.71 -2.81 13.81
N LYS A 101 -4.43 -3.85 14.27
CA LYS A 101 -4.93 -3.92 15.65
C LYS A 101 -3.82 -3.98 16.70
N ARG A 102 -2.70 -4.59 16.38
CA ARG A 102 -1.57 -4.73 17.30
C ARG A 102 -0.60 -3.55 17.26
N ALA A 103 -0.68 -2.72 16.26
CA ALA A 103 0.18 -1.54 16.16
C ALA A 103 -0.12 -0.55 17.29
N THR A 104 0.93 0.07 17.81
CA THR A 104 0.78 1.18 18.77
C THR A 104 0.08 2.38 18.13
N CYS A 105 0.28 2.57 16.82
CA CYS A 105 -0.44 3.52 16.01
C CYS A 105 -0.56 3.01 14.58
N SER A 106 -1.75 3.15 13.98
CA SER A 106 -1.99 2.82 12.58
C SER A 106 -2.01 4.07 11.70
N VAL A 107 -1.36 4.01 10.55
CA VAL A 107 -1.32 5.12 9.58
C VAL A 107 -2.14 4.75 8.36
N PHE A 108 -3.07 5.62 7.98
CA PHE A 108 -3.87 5.51 6.77
C PHE A 108 -3.53 6.62 5.79
N LEU A 109 -3.54 6.30 4.50
CA LEU A 109 -3.28 7.28 3.44
C LEU A 109 -4.49 8.17 3.15
N THR A 110 -5.71 7.64 3.42
CA THR A 110 -6.98 8.35 3.18
C THR A 110 -7.99 8.04 4.29
N LYS A 111 -8.92 8.96 4.52
CA LYS A 111 -10.07 8.74 5.42
C LYS A 111 -10.92 7.56 4.95
N TYR A 112 -11.18 7.47 3.64
CA TYR A 112 -11.93 6.37 3.05
C TYR A 112 -11.34 5.00 3.38
N ALA A 113 -10.02 4.82 3.19
CA ALA A 113 -9.36 3.56 3.53
C ALA A 113 -9.52 3.22 5.02
N SER A 114 -9.36 4.20 5.90
CA SER A 114 -9.57 4.03 7.34
C SER A 114 -10.98 3.54 7.66
N GLU A 115 -11.99 4.20 7.11
CA GLU A 115 -13.40 3.87 7.36
C GLU A 115 -13.75 2.45 6.89
N ILE A 116 -13.34 2.08 5.68
CA ILE A 116 -13.61 0.75 5.12
C ILE A 116 -12.87 -0.34 5.91
N ILE A 117 -11.62 -0.12 6.24
CA ILE A 117 -10.83 -1.10 7.00
C ILE A 117 -11.39 -1.25 8.41
N GLN A 118 -11.78 -0.16 9.08
CA GLN A 118 -12.33 -0.21 10.42
C GLN A 118 -13.75 -0.83 10.49
N LYS A 119 -14.51 -0.86 9.40
CA LYS A 119 -15.74 -1.67 9.33
C LYS A 119 -15.44 -3.17 9.50
N PHE A 120 -14.27 -3.61 9.12
CA PHE A 120 -13.85 -5.02 9.26
C PHE A 120 -13.07 -5.28 10.55
N THR A 121 -12.12 -4.41 10.89
CA THR A 121 -11.28 -4.58 12.09
C THR A 121 -12.01 -4.24 13.38
N GLY A 122 -13.08 -3.45 13.32
CA GLY A 122 -13.58 -2.65 14.42
C GLY A 122 -12.72 -1.39 14.63
N PRO A 123 -13.12 -0.51 15.58
CA PRO A 123 -12.39 0.71 15.87
C PRO A 123 -10.95 0.41 16.31
N LEU A 124 -10.02 1.25 15.89
CA LEU A 124 -8.61 1.20 16.28
C LEU A 124 -8.35 2.29 17.32
N ASP A 125 -7.61 1.94 18.39
CA ASP A 125 -7.36 2.86 19.51
C ASP A 125 -6.61 4.12 19.11
N LYS A 126 -5.57 3.96 18.27
CA LYS A 126 -4.74 5.06 17.79
C LYS A 126 -4.47 4.94 16.31
N PHE A 127 -4.85 5.96 15.57
CA PHE A 127 -4.52 6.06 14.15
C PHE A 127 -4.38 7.52 13.70
N CYS A 128 -3.72 7.73 12.56
CA CYS A 128 -3.60 9.04 11.93
C CYS A 128 -3.66 8.93 10.41
N TYR A 129 -3.85 10.07 9.75
CA TYR A 129 -3.86 10.18 8.29
C TYR A 129 -2.57 10.84 7.82
N ILE A 130 -1.80 10.13 7.00
CA ILE A 130 -0.58 10.64 6.38
C ILE A 130 -0.65 10.30 4.90
N PRO A 131 -1.13 11.22 4.04
CA PRO A 131 -1.18 10.99 2.60
C PRO A 131 0.21 10.86 2.00
N HIS A 132 0.30 10.24 0.83
CA HIS A 132 1.56 10.21 0.09
C HIS A 132 2.02 11.63 -0.27
N GLY A 133 3.31 11.89 -0.05
CA GLY A 133 3.95 13.10 -0.57
C GLY A 133 4.11 13.03 -2.09
N VAL A 134 4.15 14.20 -2.70
CA VAL A 134 4.47 14.38 -4.12
C VAL A 134 5.93 14.80 -4.22
N GLY A 135 6.71 14.13 -5.06
CA GLY A 135 8.11 14.47 -5.28
C GLY A 135 8.24 15.86 -5.95
N THR A 136 9.34 16.57 -5.65
CA THR A 136 9.61 17.89 -6.19
C THR A 136 9.61 17.94 -7.72
N ASN A 137 9.94 16.84 -8.37
CA ASN A 137 9.91 16.73 -9.85
C ASN A 137 8.50 16.88 -10.45
N PHE A 138 7.44 16.84 -9.63
CA PHE A 138 6.06 17.05 -10.06
C PHE A 138 5.54 18.46 -9.74
N HIS A 139 6.40 19.35 -9.26
CA HIS A 139 6.10 20.75 -9.02
C HIS A 139 6.55 21.65 -10.17
N GLU A 140 6.52 21.16 -11.42
CA GLU A 140 6.64 22.06 -12.56
C GLU A 140 5.49 23.06 -12.52
N GLU A 141 5.81 24.35 -12.69
CA GLU A 141 4.81 25.37 -12.99
C GLU A 141 4.03 24.92 -14.21
N SER A 142 2.93 24.27 -13.98
CA SER A 142 2.03 23.89 -15.04
C SER A 142 1.51 25.19 -15.64
N SER A 143 1.95 25.51 -16.84
CA SER A 143 1.15 26.37 -17.70
C SER A 143 -0.22 25.71 -17.76
N VAL A 144 -1.18 26.25 -17.02
CA VAL A 144 -2.56 25.73 -16.98
C VAL A 144 -3.04 25.69 -18.40
N LYS A 145 -2.94 24.52 -19.05
CA LYS A 145 -3.50 24.36 -20.38
C LYS A 145 -4.97 24.66 -20.26
N LYS A 146 -5.43 25.70 -20.93
CA LYS A 146 -6.84 26.08 -20.92
C LYS A 146 -7.66 24.86 -21.32
N PHE A 147 -8.68 24.56 -20.56
CA PHE A 147 -9.64 23.53 -20.89
C PHE A 147 -10.22 23.83 -22.28
N PRO A 148 -10.55 22.83 -23.11
CA PRO A 148 -11.14 23.07 -24.44
C PRO A 148 -12.28 24.08 -24.36
N GLN A 149 -12.24 25.11 -25.19
CA GLN A 149 -13.21 26.18 -25.22
C GLN A 149 -14.36 25.91 -26.20
N SER A 150 -14.14 24.94 -27.10
CA SER A 150 -15.07 24.56 -28.16
C SER A 150 -15.34 23.06 -28.15
N VAL A 151 -16.52 22.65 -28.59
CA VAL A 151 -16.89 21.23 -28.79
C VAL A 151 -15.96 20.54 -29.80
N ASN A 152 -15.34 21.29 -30.68
CA ASN A 152 -14.43 20.78 -31.70
C ASN A 152 -12.98 20.62 -31.18
N ASP A 153 -12.66 21.15 -30.02
CA ASP A 153 -11.32 21.04 -29.48
C ASP A 153 -11.10 19.63 -28.92
N PRO A 154 -10.04 18.93 -29.34
CA PRO A 154 -9.78 17.58 -28.89
C PRO A 154 -9.36 17.55 -27.42
N ILE A 155 -10.03 16.75 -26.60
CA ILE A 155 -9.61 16.45 -25.24
C ILE A 155 -8.62 15.28 -25.27
N LYS A 156 -7.37 15.53 -24.88
CA LYS A 156 -6.37 14.47 -24.71
C LYS A 156 -6.48 13.88 -23.33
N CYS A 157 -6.87 12.60 -23.24
CA CYS A 157 -6.95 11.87 -22.00
C CYS A 157 -5.77 10.91 -21.87
N ILE A 158 -5.12 10.90 -20.69
CA ILE A 158 -4.12 9.91 -20.34
C ILE A 158 -4.61 9.15 -19.09
N TYR A 159 -4.44 7.82 -19.09
CA TYR A 159 -4.72 6.97 -17.94
C TYR A 159 -3.48 6.15 -17.61
N VAL A 160 -2.78 6.55 -16.55
CA VAL A 160 -1.52 5.93 -16.11
C VAL A 160 -1.80 4.94 -14.99
N SER A 161 -1.64 3.64 -15.25
CA SER A 161 -1.70 2.60 -14.23
C SER A 161 -1.05 1.30 -14.74
N ASN A 162 -0.69 0.40 -13.84
CA ASN A 162 -0.38 -0.98 -14.21
C ASN A 162 -1.65 -1.70 -14.71
N ILE A 163 -1.47 -2.76 -15.50
CA ILE A 163 -2.60 -3.56 -16.01
C ILE A 163 -3.07 -4.49 -14.89
N ALA A 164 -4.26 -4.22 -14.36
CA ALA A 164 -4.88 -5.08 -13.34
C ALA A 164 -6.41 -4.97 -13.41
N PRO A 165 -7.17 -6.04 -13.09
CA PRO A 165 -8.63 -6.05 -13.15
C PRO A 165 -9.30 -4.90 -12.38
N TYR A 166 -8.81 -4.60 -11.18
CA TYR A 166 -9.33 -3.54 -10.31
C TYR A 166 -8.99 -2.11 -10.78
N LYS A 167 -8.17 -1.95 -11.81
CA LYS A 167 -7.88 -0.64 -12.43
C LYS A 167 -8.90 -0.22 -13.49
N HIS A 168 -9.78 -1.14 -13.91
CA HIS A 168 -10.91 -0.85 -14.80
C HIS A 168 -10.56 -0.25 -16.18
N GLN A 169 -9.33 -0.42 -16.72
CA GLN A 169 -8.92 0.14 -18.01
C GLN A 169 -9.91 -0.16 -19.15
N LYS A 170 -10.41 -1.41 -19.18
CA LYS A 170 -11.42 -1.82 -20.18
C LYS A 170 -12.71 -0.97 -20.11
N ASN A 171 -13.11 -0.60 -18.90
CA ASN A 171 -14.32 0.21 -18.68
C ASN A 171 -14.09 1.66 -19.10
N VAL A 172 -12.90 2.21 -18.87
CA VAL A 172 -12.51 3.55 -19.36
C VAL A 172 -12.56 3.60 -20.87
N ILE A 173 -11.96 2.60 -21.56
CA ILE A 173 -11.98 2.51 -23.03
C ILE A 173 -13.43 2.41 -23.55
N ARG A 174 -14.28 1.60 -22.90
CA ARG A 174 -15.69 1.45 -23.29
C ARG A 174 -16.46 2.77 -23.10
N ALA A 175 -16.20 3.50 -22.02
CA ALA A 175 -16.82 4.78 -21.74
C ALA A 175 -16.45 5.82 -22.81
N LEU A 176 -15.17 5.93 -23.17
CA LEU A 176 -14.70 6.81 -24.25
C LEU A 176 -15.32 6.45 -25.59
N LYS A 177 -15.45 5.14 -25.92
CA LYS A 177 -16.12 4.69 -27.14
C LYS A 177 -17.59 5.12 -27.19
N ARG A 178 -18.30 5.11 -26.04
CA ARG A 178 -19.70 5.57 -25.96
C ARG A 178 -19.81 7.09 -26.15
N LEU A 179 -18.91 7.86 -25.54
CA LEU A 179 -18.89 9.31 -25.66
C LEU A 179 -18.62 9.77 -27.11
N ARG A 180 -17.74 9.06 -27.83
CA ARG A 180 -17.44 9.38 -29.26
C ARG A 180 -18.54 9.02 -30.24
N LYS A 181 -19.56 8.26 -29.82
CA LYS A 181 -20.71 7.92 -30.69
C LYS A 181 -21.90 8.89 -30.54
N LYS A 182 -21.82 9.81 -29.60
CA LYS A 182 -22.74 10.94 -29.43
C LYS A 182 -22.20 12.17 -30.17
#